data_36d0dcd61ee398ab7a85b4e073dd002c
#
_entry.id   36d0dcd61ee398ab7a85b4e073dd002c
#
_cell.length_a   1.000
_cell.length_b   1.000
_cell.length_c   1.000
_cell.angle_alpha   90.00
_cell.angle_beta   90.00
_cell.angle_gamma   90.00
#
_symmetry.space_group_name_H-M   'P 1'
#
loop_
_entity.id
_entity.type
_entity.pdbx_description
1 polymer ?
#
loop_
_entity_poly.entity_id
_entity_poly.type
_entity_poly.pdbx_seq_one_letter_code
_entity_poly.pdbx_strand_id
1 'polypeptide(L)'
;WDMDLFIQLSFMTFFGSKKLAARMLPNKNNRTRLLSSKRNVELLKKVIWSIWPISRRRHGIKNDYSQFMNLNIPFGRISCPTLIIHGSEDINVDINHAEYANKKINNSVLYVVHEGDHMMHATHEDEIEKQIELFIAEHS
;
A
#
# COMPACT_ATOMS: atom_id res chain seq x y z
N TRP A 1 -22.42 -15.46 -10.54
CA TRP A 1 -21.12 -15.12 -11.17
C TRP A 1 -20.05 -15.53 -10.19
N ASP A 2 -19.13 -16.37 -10.65
CA ASP A 2 -18.00 -16.81 -9.88
C ASP A 2 -17.04 -15.62 -9.74
N MET A 3 -17.01 -15.00 -8.57
CA MET A 3 -16.19 -13.83 -8.27
C MET A 3 -14.70 -14.18 -8.42
N ASP A 4 -14.32 -15.43 -8.14
CA ASP A 4 -12.94 -15.89 -8.30
C ASP A 4 -12.56 -15.95 -9.78
N LEU A 5 -13.44 -16.45 -10.64
CA LEU A 5 -13.22 -16.46 -12.09
C LEU A 5 -13.13 -15.03 -12.66
N PHE A 6 -13.98 -14.11 -12.19
CA PHE A 6 -13.95 -12.72 -12.63
C PHE A 6 -12.62 -12.04 -12.22
N ILE A 7 -12.17 -12.28 -11.01
CA ILE A 7 -10.88 -11.76 -10.52
C ILE A 7 -9.72 -12.39 -11.28
N GLN A 8 -9.77 -13.70 -11.56
CA GLN A 8 -8.75 -14.39 -12.32
C GLN A 8 -8.64 -13.86 -13.76
N LEU A 9 -9.77 -13.66 -14.44
CA LEU A 9 -9.83 -13.08 -15.77
C LEU A 9 -9.36 -11.61 -15.76
N SER A 10 -9.80 -10.84 -14.76
CA SER A 10 -9.35 -9.47 -14.57
C SER A 10 -7.85 -9.40 -14.33
N PHE A 11 -7.30 -10.41 -13.68
CA PHE A 11 -5.88 -10.52 -13.36
C PHE A 11 -5.03 -10.88 -14.58
N MET A 12 -5.47 -11.88 -15.33
CA MET A 12 -4.82 -12.24 -16.62
C MET A 12 -4.87 -11.06 -17.59
N THR A 13 -5.97 -10.27 -17.57
CA THR A 13 -6.12 -9.07 -18.40
C THR A 13 -5.41 -7.85 -17.82
N PHE A 14 -5.17 -7.78 -16.49
CA PHE A 14 -4.41 -6.69 -15.86
C PHE A 14 -2.97 -6.63 -16.37
N PHE A 15 -2.28 -7.77 -16.43
CA PHE A 15 -0.94 -7.84 -17.01
C PHE A 15 -0.92 -7.73 -18.54
N GLY A 16 -2.09 -7.85 -19.21
CA GLY A 16 -2.26 -7.66 -20.65
C GLY A 16 -2.99 -6.39 -21.05
N SER A 17 -3.65 -5.70 -20.12
CA SER A 17 -4.51 -4.54 -20.42
C SER A 17 -3.99 -3.24 -19.80
N LYS A 18 -3.48 -2.35 -20.65
CA LYS A 18 -3.10 -0.99 -20.26
C LYS A 18 -4.24 -0.21 -19.59
N LYS A 19 -5.51 -0.52 -19.90
CA LYS A 19 -6.69 0.13 -19.32
C LYS A 19 -6.90 -0.25 -17.85
N LEU A 20 -6.71 -1.52 -17.51
CA LEU A 20 -6.88 -1.97 -16.12
C LEU A 20 -5.71 -1.49 -15.25
N ALA A 21 -4.48 -1.56 -15.77
CA ALA A 21 -3.32 -0.97 -15.11
C ALA A 21 -3.51 0.53 -14.86
N ALA A 22 -4.15 1.26 -15.81
CA ALA A 22 -4.46 2.67 -15.65
C ALA A 22 -5.50 2.97 -14.56
N ARG A 23 -6.40 2.03 -14.26
CA ARG A 23 -7.37 2.17 -13.16
C ARG A 23 -6.76 1.94 -11.78
N MET A 24 -5.84 0.99 -11.67
CA MET A 24 -5.20 0.65 -10.39
C MET A 24 -4.07 1.62 -10.05
N LEU A 25 -3.38 2.13 -11.06
CA LEU A 25 -2.29 3.10 -10.94
C LEU A 25 -2.60 4.27 -11.88
N PRO A 26 -3.36 5.26 -11.43
CA PRO A 26 -3.76 6.39 -12.26
C PRO A 26 -2.55 7.20 -12.75
N ASN A 27 -1.51 7.37 -11.93
CA ASN A 27 -0.29 8.04 -12.32
C ASN A 27 0.49 7.22 -13.38
N LYS A 28 0.72 7.83 -14.55
CA LYS A 28 1.40 7.18 -15.68
C LYS A 28 2.86 6.84 -15.36
N ASN A 29 3.54 7.69 -14.60
CA ASN A 29 4.94 7.49 -14.23
C ASN A 29 5.07 6.28 -13.31
N ASN A 30 4.19 6.16 -12.31
CA ASN A 30 4.16 5.03 -11.39
C ASN A 30 3.87 3.71 -12.11
N ARG A 31 2.94 3.71 -13.08
CA ARG A 31 2.73 2.53 -13.94
C ARG A 31 3.97 2.12 -14.70
N THR A 32 4.66 3.11 -15.27
CA THR A 32 5.89 2.84 -16.04
C THR A 32 6.98 2.29 -15.13
N ARG A 33 7.18 2.89 -13.95
CA ARG A 33 8.14 2.41 -12.94
C ARG A 33 7.84 0.97 -12.52
N LEU A 34 6.58 0.67 -12.16
CA LEU A 34 6.18 -0.67 -11.75
C LEU A 34 6.40 -1.71 -12.86
N LEU A 35 5.95 -1.40 -14.08
CA LEU A 35 5.99 -2.34 -15.20
C LEU A 35 7.39 -2.50 -15.82
N SER A 36 8.29 -1.55 -15.62
CA SER A 36 9.68 -1.66 -16.08
C SER A 36 10.54 -2.58 -15.20
N SER A 37 10.14 -2.80 -13.96
CA SER A 37 10.84 -3.67 -13.03
C SER A 37 10.28 -5.10 -13.08
N LYS A 38 11.06 -6.04 -13.66
CA LYS A 38 10.70 -7.46 -13.65
C LYS A 38 10.51 -8.00 -12.22
N ARG A 39 11.36 -7.57 -11.28
CA ARG A 39 11.27 -7.92 -9.85
C ARG A 39 9.92 -7.49 -9.27
N ASN A 40 9.52 -6.22 -9.49
CA ASN A 40 8.28 -5.67 -8.93
C ASN A 40 7.04 -6.34 -9.53
N VAL A 41 7.06 -6.65 -10.83
CA VAL A 41 5.99 -7.42 -11.49
C VAL A 41 5.87 -8.82 -10.89
N GLU A 42 6.99 -9.52 -10.64
CA GLU A 42 6.95 -10.86 -10.04
C GLU A 42 6.51 -10.81 -8.56
N LEU A 43 6.94 -9.81 -7.79
CA LEU A 43 6.46 -9.61 -6.42
C LEU A 43 4.96 -9.35 -6.39
N LEU A 44 4.46 -8.47 -7.24
CA LEU A 44 3.04 -8.20 -7.34
C LEU A 44 2.24 -9.46 -7.69
N LYS A 45 2.70 -10.28 -8.65
CA LYS A 45 2.09 -11.57 -8.95
C LYS A 45 2.03 -12.46 -7.71
N LYS A 46 3.13 -12.59 -6.96
CA LYS A 46 3.17 -13.40 -5.73
C LYS A 46 2.17 -12.91 -4.69
N VAL A 47 2.09 -11.60 -4.45
CA VAL A 47 1.13 -11.00 -3.52
C VAL A 47 -0.29 -11.38 -3.92
N ILE A 48 -0.63 -11.25 -5.18
CA ILE A 48 -1.98 -11.52 -5.66
C ILE A 48 -2.30 -13.02 -5.60
N TRP A 49 -1.37 -13.89 -5.99
CA TRP A 49 -1.55 -15.34 -5.82
C TRP A 49 -1.68 -15.74 -4.34
N SER A 50 -1.06 -15.01 -3.41
CA SER A 50 -1.18 -15.29 -1.97
C SER A 50 -2.58 -15.05 -1.41
N ILE A 51 -3.34 -14.14 -2.00
CA ILE A 51 -4.72 -13.85 -1.59
C ILE A 51 -5.78 -14.66 -2.34
N TRP A 52 -5.38 -15.45 -3.34
CA TRP A 52 -6.24 -16.28 -4.14
C TRP A 52 -6.57 -17.63 -3.44
N PRO A 53 -7.80 -18.17 -3.57
CA PRO A 53 -9.01 -17.51 -4.06
C PRO A 53 -9.65 -16.63 -2.98
N ILE A 54 -10.10 -15.44 -3.37
CA ILE A 54 -10.69 -14.45 -2.44
C ILE A 54 -11.95 -15.00 -1.74
N SER A 55 -12.70 -15.89 -2.38
CA SER A 55 -13.87 -16.53 -1.80
C SER A 55 -13.59 -17.18 -0.46
N ARG A 56 -12.42 -17.84 -0.30
CA ARG A 56 -12.00 -18.47 0.96
C ARG A 56 -11.67 -17.46 2.06
N ARG A 57 -11.40 -16.19 1.71
CA ARG A 57 -11.08 -15.11 2.65
C ARG A 57 -12.28 -14.26 3.03
N ARG A 58 -13.46 -14.55 2.45
CA ARG A 58 -14.67 -13.74 2.63
C ARG A 58 -15.04 -13.50 4.09
N HIS A 59 -14.94 -14.54 4.92
CA HIS A 59 -15.23 -14.41 6.36
C HIS A 59 -14.20 -13.53 7.08
N GLY A 60 -12.90 -13.70 6.77
CA GLY A 60 -11.84 -12.85 7.30
C GLY A 60 -12.03 -11.39 6.90
N ILE A 61 -12.24 -11.13 5.62
CA ILE A 61 -12.49 -9.76 5.11
C ILE A 61 -13.70 -9.12 5.82
N LYS A 62 -14.81 -9.86 5.98
CA LYS A 62 -15.98 -9.35 6.68
C LYS A 62 -15.68 -9.06 8.16
N ASN A 63 -14.92 -9.92 8.81
CA ASN A 63 -14.49 -9.70 10.19
C ASN A 63 -13.61 -8.45 10.29
N ASP A 64 -12.64 -8.29 9.39
CA ASP A 64 -11.72 -7.14 9.38
C ASP A 64 -12.50 -5.83 9.23
N TYR A 65 -13.43 -5.76 8.29
CA TYR A 65 -14.31 -4.59 8.15
C TYR A 65 -15.09 -4.30 9.44
N SER A 66 -15.64 -5.32 10.10
CA SER A 66 -16.37 -5.17 11.36
C SER A 66 -15.46 -4.63 12.49
N GLN A 67 -14.22 -5.05 12.53
CA GLN A 67 -13.23 -4.57 13.51
C GLN A 67 -12.81 -3.13 13.21
N PHE A 68 -12.56 -2.79 11.94
CA PHE A 68 -12.15 -1.44 11.54
C PHE A 68 -13.18 -0.37 11.89
N MET A 69 -14.48 -0.68 11.82
CA MET A 69 -15.55 0.26 12.17
C MET A 69 -15.53 0.70 13.64
N ASN A 70 -14.96 -0.13 14.51
CA ASN A 70 -14.88 0.13 15.97
C ASN A 70 -13.45 0.25 16.47
N LEU A 71 -12.48 0.42 15.57
CA LEU A 71 -11.07 0.45 15.91
C LEU A 71 -10.72 1.75 16.63
N ASN A 72 -10.28 1.62 17.88
CA ASN A 72 -9.70 2.72 18.65
C ASN A 72 -8.23 2.43 18.93
N ILE A 73 -7.35 3.00 18.12
CA ILE A 73 -5.91 2.80 18.23
C ILE A 73 -5.38 3.79 19.28
N PRO A 74 -4.75 3.34 20.37
CA PRO A 74 -4.20 4.21 21.38
C PRO A 74 -2.85 4.80 20.95
N PHE A 75 -2.83 5.60 19.90
CA PHE A 75 -1.62 6.20 19.30
C PHE A 75 -0.75 6.92 20.35
N GLY A 76 -1.35 7.60 21.33
CA GLY A 76 -0.61 8.30 22.39
C GLY A 76 0.16 7.38 23.36
N ARG A 77 -0.01 6.05 23.26
CA ARG A 77 0.78 5.06 24.02
C ARG A 77 2.02 4.59 23.28
N ILE A 78 2.19 4.96 22.02
CA ILE A 78 3.37 4.63 21.24
C ILE A 78 4.49 5.56 21.71
N SER A 79 5.51 4.99 22.36
CA SER A 79 6.65 5.72 22.92
C SER A 79 7.94 5.56 22.11
N CYS A 80 8.00 4.54 21.25
CA CYS A 80 9.16 4.33 20.38
C CYS A 80 9.20 5.38 19.27
N PRO A 81 10.40 5.73 18.75
CA PRO A 81 10.51 6.49 17.51
C PRO A 81 9.72 5.82 16.38
N THR A 82 8.98 6.60 15.65
CA THR A 82 8.04 6.07 14.64
C THR A 82 8.18 6.84 13.33
N LEU A 83 8.53 6.16 12.26
CA LEU A 83 8.49 6.70 10.90
C LEU A 83 7.18 6.30 10.24
N ILE A 84 6.42 7.29 9.79
CA ILE A 84 5.20 7.11 9.00
C ILE A 84 5.53 7.51 7.56
N ILE A 85 5.28 6.60 6.61
CA ILE A 85 5.52 6.86 5.19
C ILE A 85 4.19 6.78 4.47
N HIS A 86 3.86 7.80 3.66
CA HIS A 86 2.60 7.84 2.91
C HIS A 86 2.80 8.47 1.53
N GLY A 87 2.05 8.00 0.54
CA GLY A 87 2.09 8.57 -0.81
C GLY A 87 1.16 9.78 -0.96
N SER A 88 1.63 10.84 -1.60
CA SER A 88 0.81 12.05 -1.81
C SER A 88 -0.38 11.84 -2.75
N GLU A 89 -0.34 10.81 -3.59
CA GLU A 89 -1.40 10.46 -4.56
C GLU A 89 -2.07 9.12 -4.23
N ASP A 90 -2.05 8.69 -2.97
CA ASP A 90 -2.76 7.48 -2.54
C ASP A 90 -4.26 7.73 -2.54
N ILE A 91 -4.95 7.14 -3.52
CA ILE A 91 -6.41 7.21 -3.66
C ILE A 91 -7.16 6.14 -2.85
N ASN A 92 -6.45 5.18 -2.26
CA ASN A 92 -7.06 4.10 -1.49
C ASN A 92 -7.13 4.44 0.01
N VAL A 93 -6.09 5.13 0.51
CA VAL A 93 -6.01 5.59 1.89
C VAL A 93 -5.69 7.08 1.87
N ASP A 94 -6.59 7.89 2.42
CA ASP A 94 -6.43 9.33 2.48
C ASP A 94 -5.23 9.71 3.38
N ILE A 95 -4.42 10.67 2.95
CA ILE A 95 -3.25 11.17 3.69
C ILE A 95 -3.61 11.67 5.09
N ASN A 96 -4.83 12.14 5.30
CA ASN A 96 -5.34 12.57 6.60
C ASN A 96 -5.18 11.49 7.69
N HIS A 97 -5.20 10.20 7.33
CA HIS A 97 -4.94 9.12 8.27
C HIS A 97 -3.50 9.12 8.78
N ALA A 98 -2.55 9.34 7.88
CA ALA A 98 -1.13 9.43 8.24
C ALA A 98 -0.84 10.70 9.06
N GLU A 99 -1.41 11.82 8.67
CA GLU A 99 -1.31 13.09 9.41
C GLU A 99 -1.93 12.99 10.80
N TYR A 100 -3.09 12.34 10.92
CA TYR A 100 -3.71 12.07 12.20
C TYR A 100 -2.83 11.20 13.10
N ALA A 101 -2.26 10.13 12.58
CA ALA A 101 -1.35 9.27 13.33
C ALA A 101 -0.11 10.05 13.79
N ASN A 102 0.50 10.81 12.88
CA ASN A 102 1.66 11.67 13.18
C ASN A 102 1.38 12.70 14.27
N LYS A 103 0.19 13.30 14.26
CA LYS A 103 -0.24 14.26 15.29
C LYS A 103 -0.46 13.60 16.66
N LYS A 104 -0.77 12.31 16.70
CA LYS A 104 -1.10 11.58 17.93
C LYS A 104 0.07 10.83 18.55
N ILE A 105 1.07 10.49 17.76
CA ILE A 105 2.28 9.80 18.22
C ILE A 105 3.34 10.86 18.52
N ASN A 106 3.71 11.00 19.79
CA ASN A 106 4.59 12.09 20.24
C ASN A 106 5.99 12.08 19.60
N ASN A 107 6.51 10.90 19.27
CA ASN A 107 7.85 10.73 18.70
C ASN A 107 7.73 10.11 17.28
N SER A 108 7.03 10.82 16.40
CA SER A 108 6.85 10.36 15.03
C SER A 108 7.26 11.42 14.01
N VAL A 109 7.73 10.93 12.86
CA VAL A 109 8.06 11.70 11.67
C VAL A 109 7.20 11.20 10.53
N LEU A 110 6.50 12.10 9.85
CA LEU A 110 5.76 11.78 8.63
C LEU A 110 6.61 12.14 7.41
N TYR A 111 6.92 11.14 6.60
CA TYR A 111 7.53 11.30 5.31
C TYR A 111 6.51 11.09 4.20
N VAL A 112 6.27 12.11 3.39
CA VAL A 112 5.32 12.06 2.26
C VAL A 112 6.08 11.85 0.97
N VAL A 113 5.88 10.68 0.35
CA VAL A 113 6.46 10.36 -0.96
C VAL A 113 5.72 11.13 -2.04
N HIS A 114 6.42 12.06 -2.70
CA HIS A 114 5.84 12.88 -3.76
C HIS A 114 5.44 12.01 -4.97
N GLU A 115 4.25 12.24 -5.52
CA GLU A 115 3.63 11.40 -6.56
C GLU A 115 3.50 9.91 -6.16
N GLY A 116 3.74 9.55 -4.90
CA GLY A 116 3.56 8.19 -4.40
C GLY A 116 2.08 7.81 -4.33
N ASP A 117 1.74 6.64 -4.82
CA ASP A 117 0.41 6.04 -4.70
C ASP A 117 0.42 4.89 -3.68
N HIS A 118 -0.68 4.14 -3.59
CA HIS A 118 -0.77 2.99 -2.67
C HIS A 118 0.29 1.89 -2.92
N MET A 119 0.88 1.87 -4.10
CA MET A 119 1.96 0.94 -4.49
C MET A 119 3.35 1.59 -4.41
N MET A 120 3.50 2.70 -3.70
CA MET A 120 4.75 3.46 -3.61
C MET A 120 5.96 2.60 -3.16
N HIS A 121 5.74 1.60 -2.34
CA HIS A 121 6.78 0.66 -1.91
C HIS A 121 7.41 -0.12 -3.09
N ALA A 122 6.74 -0.21 -4.23
CA ALA A 122 7.24 -0.83 -5.45
C ALA A 122 7.62 0.20 -6.53
N THR A 123 7.11 1.43 -6.45
CA THR A 123 7.36 2.47 -7.45
C THR A 123 8.40 3.48 -7.02
N HIS A 124 8.63 3.62 -5.70
CA HIS A 124 9.58 4.54 -5.08
C HIS A 124 10.47 3.80 -4.06
N GLU A 125 10.84 2.55 -4.38
CA GLU A 125 11.58 1.65 -3.48
C GLU A 125 12.84 2.32 -2.93
N ASP A 126 13.73 2.83 -3.81
CA ASP A 126 15.02 3.42 -3.42
C ASP A 126 14.84 4.63 -2.49
N GLU A 127 13.84 5.47 -2.75
CA GLU A 127 13.53 6.64 -1.94
C GLU A 127 13.06 6.23 -0.54
N ILE A 128 12.18 5.24 -0.46
CA ILE A 128 11.65 4.72 0.80
C ILE A 128 12.74 4.01 1.61
N GLU A 129 13.55 3.16 0.98
CA GLU A 129 14.67 2.48 1.64
C GLU A 129 15.62 3.50 2.26
N LYS A 130 16.00 4.53 1.50
CA LYS A 130 16.87 5.60 1.99
C LYS A 130 16.28 6.30 3.23
N GLN A 131 14.98 6.60 3.23
CA GLN A 131 14.34 7.24 4.39
C GLN A 131 14.30 6.33 5.61
N ILE A 132 14.08 5.03 5.43
CA ILE A 132 14.13 4.04 6.50
C ILE A 132 15.55 3.96 7.07
N GLU A 133 16.58 3.88 6.22
CA GLU A 133 17.99 3.81 6.66
C GLU A 133 18.37 5.06 7.47
N LEU A 134 18.02 6.25 6.98
CA LEU A 134 18.28 7.50 7.69
C LEU A 134 17.60 7.53 9.06
N PHE A 135 16.33 7.13 9.10
CA PHE A 135 15.57 7.08 10.35
C PHE A 135 16.17 6.10 11.36
N ILE A 136 16.58 4.90 10.92
CA ILE A 136 17.24 3.90 11.78
C ILE A 136 18.56 4.45 12.32
N ALA A 137 19.39 5.06 11.44
CA ALA A 137 20.68 5.61 11.84
C ALA A 137 20.56 6.74 12.87
N GLU A 138 19.48 7.53 12.82
CA GLU A 138 19.22 8.61 13.76
C GLU A 138 18.74 8.11 15.15
N HIS A 139 18.17 6.90 15.20
CA HIS A 139 17.52 6.36 16.41
C HIS A 139 18.15 5.06 16.95
N SER A 140 19.36 4.70 16.49
CA SER A 140 20.12 3.49 16.91
C SER A 140 21.08 3.71 18.07
#